data_cb78839e83d6204cec862c0fe1362055
#
_entry.id   cb78839e83d6204cec862c0fe1362055
#
_cell.length_a   1.000
_cell.length_b   1.000
_cell.length_c   1.000
_cell.angle_alpha   90.00
_cell.angle_beta   90.00
_cell.angle_gamma   90.00
#
_symmetry.space_group_name_H-M   'P 1'
#
loop_
_entity.id
_entity.type
_entity.pdbx_description
1 polymer ?
#
loop_
_entity_poly.entity_id
_entity_poly.type
_entity_poly.pdbx_seq_one_letter_code
_entity_poly.pdbx_strand_id
1 'polypeptide(L)'
;MLWIKALHIVFVASWFAGLFYLPRIFVNLAMVPPDSHAERERLLLMAHKLYRFMSLLMVPALGFGLWLWLYYGIGRGGSGNGWLHAKLAIVVALVGYHHYCRRLLREFEQLSNRRSHTWFRWFNEAPVLGLLLAVVLVVVKPF
;
A
#
# COMPACT_ATOMS: atom_id res chain seq x y z
N MET A 1 19.89 -2.49 -16.11
CA MET A 1 18.76 -3.27 -15.56
C MET A 1 18.85 -3.49 -14.06
N LEU A 2 20.01 -3.88 -13.53
CA LEU A 2 20.14 -4.15 -12.08
C LEU A 2 19.84 -2.92 -11.22
N TRP A 3 20.25 -1.74 -11.66
CA TRP A 3 19.98 -0.49 -10.93
C TRP A 3 18.49 -0.17 -10.88
N ILE A 4 17.79 -0.38 -12.01
CA ILE A 4 16.33 -0.12 -12.07
C ILE A 4 15.60 -1.11 -11.18
N LYS A 5 16.03 -2.38 -11.18
CA LYS A 5 15.47 -3.41 -10.32
C LYS A 5 15.68 -3.08 -8.84
N ALA A 6 16.89 -2.61 -8.48
CA ALA A 6 17.22 -2.20 -7.12
C ALA A 6 16.35 -1.02 -6.67
N LEU A 7 16.22 0.01 -7.51
CA LEU A 7 15.38 1.17 -7.21
C LEU A 7 13.92 0.79 -7.09
N HIS A 8 13.44 -0.10 -7.96
CA HIS A 8 12.07 -0.60 -7.87
C HIS A 8 11.81 -1.27 -6.51
N ILE A 9 12.73 -2.12 -6.07
CA ILE A 9 12.61 -2.81 -4.77
C ILE A 9 12.59 -1.80 -3.62
N VAL A 10 13.49 -0.80 -3.65
CA VAL A 10 13.57 0.22 -2.59
C VAL A 10 12.25 0.99 -2.50
N PHE A 11 11.72 1.46 -3.62
CA PHE A 11 10.48 2.24 -3.62
C PHE A 11 9.26 1.40 -3.27
N VAL A 12 9.21 0.15 -3.71
CA VAL A 12 8.13 -0.77 -3.35
C VAL A 12 8.14 -1.04 -1.85
N ALA A 13 9.32 -1.33 -1.27
CA ALA A 13 9.45 -1.58 0.16
C ALA A 13 9.03 -0.35 0.97
N SER A 14 9.43 0.84 0.53
CA SER A 14 9.08 2.09 1.20
C SER A 14 7.58 2.37 1.12
N TRP A 15 6.96 2.10 -0.03
CA TRP A 15 5.51 2.24 -0.20
C TRP A 15 4.76 1.27 0.72
N PHE A 16 5.19 0.01 0.79
CA PHE A 16 4.59 -0.98 1.69
C PHE A 16 4.71 -0.56 3.15
N ALA A 17 5.84 0.05 3.55
CA ALA A 17 5.97 0.56 4.91
C ALA A 17 4.85 1.56 5.24
N GLY A 18 4.52 2.45 4.30
CA GLY A 18 3.39 3.37 4.44
C GLY A 18 2.06 2.64 4.51
N LEU A 19 1.85 1.64 3.65
CA LEU A 19 0.63 0.83 3.66
C LEU A 19 0.45 0.05 4.96
N PHE A 20 1.55 -0.34 5.62
CA PHE A 20 1.49 -1.02 6.91
C PHE A 20 1.20 -0.05 8.06
N TYR A 21 1.72 1.16 7.98
CA TYR A 21 1.65 2.09 9.11
C TYR A 21 0.38 2.94 9.11
N LEU A 22 -0.09 3.38 7.94
CA LEU A 22 -1.26 4.26 7.86
C LEU A 22 -2.51 3.66 8.51
N PRO A 23 -2.87 2.39 8.26
CA PRO A 23 -4.01 1.80 8.94
C PRO A 23 -3.84 1.71 10.46
N ARG A 24 -2.61 1.63 10.97
CA ARG A 24 -2.34 1.67 12.41
C ARG A 24 -2.70 3.03 12.99
N ILE A 25 -2.44 4.11 12.25
CA ILE A 25 -2.87 5.45 12.65
C ILE A 25 -4.40 5.50 12.69
N PHE A 26 -5.09 4.87 11.73
CA PHE A 26 -6.54 4.77 11.72
C PHE A 26 -7.08 4.01 12.93
N VAL A 27 -6.40 2.95 13.37
CA VAL A 27 -6.75 2.23 14.59
C VAL A 27 -6.74 3.19 15.79
N ASN A 28 -5.67 3.97 15.90
CA ASN A 28 -5.54 4.96 16.98
C ASN A 28 -6.60 6.06 16.88
N LEU A 29 -6.89 6.54 15.66
CA LEU A 29 -7.94 7.53 15.44
C LEU A 29 -9.31 7.01 15.86
N ALA A 30 -9.59 5.74 15.59
CA ALA A 30 -10.86 5.13 15.98
C ALA A 30 -11.01 5.00 17.49
N MET A 31 -9.91 5.00 18.23
CA MET A 31 -9.88 4.91 19.68
C MET A 31 -9.92 6.26 20.39
N VAL A 32 -9.77 7.38 19.65
CA VAL A 32 -9.74 8.72 20.23
C VAL A 32 -11.13 9.06 20.79
N PRO A 33 -11.23 9.52 22.08
CA PRO A 33 -12.50 9.98 22.62
C PRO A 33 -13.06 11.17 21.83
N PRO A 34 -14.39 11.31 21.71
CA PRO A 34 -14.99 12.38 20.90
C PRO A 34 -14.61 13.79 21.32
N ASP A 35 -14.26 14.00 22.59
CA ASP A 35 -13.89 15.30 23.14
C ASP A 35 -12.38 15.58 23.12
N SER A 36 -11.56 14.65 22.66
CA SER A 36 -10.10 14.80 22.61
C SER A 36 -9.67 15.38 21.28
N HIS A 37 -9.87 16.69 21.10
CA HIS A 37 -9.58 17.36 19.82
C HIS A 37 -8.08 17.41 19.51
N ALA A 38 -7.23 17.70 20.47
CA ALA A 38 -5.78 17.82 20.25
C ALA A 38 -5.17 16.50 19.81
N GLU A 39 -5.59 15.41 20.41
CA GLU A 39 -5.13 14.07 20.07
C GLU A 39 -5.55 13.69 18.65
N ARG A 40 -6.81 13.96 18.30
CA ARG A 40 -7.33 13.71 16.96
C ARG A 40 -6.59 14.51 15.90
N GLU A 41 -6.37 15.81 16.14
CA GLU A 41 -5.67 16.69 15.21
C GLU A 41 -4.25 16.21 14.97
N ARG A 42 -3.56 15.77 16.01
CA ARG A 42 -2.18 15.26 15.90
C ARG A 42 -2.13 14.01 15.03
N LEU A 43 -3.02 13.06 15.29
CA LEU A 43 -3.08 11.81 14.52
C LEU A 43 -3.49 12.07 13.07
N LEU A 44 -4.44 12.99 12.83
CA LEU A 44 -4.83 13.36 11.47
C LEU A 44 -3.68 14.01 10.71
N LEU A 45 -2.90 14.85 11.37
CA LEU A 45 -1.72 15.46 10.77
C LEU A 45 -0.70 14.40 10.36
N MET A 46 -0.42 13.44 11.25
CA MET A 46 0.49 12.34 10.97
C MET A 46 -0.01 11.49 9.80
N ALA A 47 -1.29 11.15 9.81
CA ALA A 47 -1.91 10.35 8.76
C ALA A 47 -1.86 11.06 7.41
N HIS A 48 -2.14 12.36 7.40
CA HIS A 48 -2.15 13.16 6.18
C HIS A 48 -0.75 13.24 5.56
N LYS A 49 0.26 13.52 6.38
CA LYS A 49 1.64 13.59 5.93
C LYS A 49 2.15 12.23 5.44
N LEU A 50 1.81 11.17 6.16
CA LEU A 50 2.21 9.82 5.76
C LEU A 50 1.55 9.42 4.44
N TYR A 51 0.25 9.68 4.26
CA TYR A 51 -0.44 9.38 3.03
C TYR A 51 0.19 10.11 1.84
N ARG A 52 0.50 11.40 2.03
CA ARG A 52 1.13 12.21 1.00
C ARG A 52 2.50 11.65 0.61
N PHE A 53 3.29 11.28 1.62
CA PHE A 53 4.63 10.74 1.40
C PHE A 53 4.57 9.38 0.69
N MET A 54 3.70 8.47 1.14
CA MET A 54 3.59 7.16 0.51
C MET A 54 2.99 7.24 -0.90
N SER A 55 2.16 8.25 -1.18
CA SER A 55 1.66 8.48 -2.54
C SER A 55 2.79 8.91 -3.47
N LEU A 56 3.73 9.72 -2.98
CA LEU A 56 4.92 10.09 -3.74
C LEU A 56 5.84 8.89 -4.01
N LEU A 57 5.94 7.98 -3.04
CA LEU A 57 6.75 6.75 -3.20
C LEU A 57 6.10 5.75 -4.15
N MET A 58 4.77 5.71 -4.19
CA MET A 58 4.03 4.80 -5.07
C MET A 58 4.34 5.06 -6.55
N VAL A 59 4.46 6.34 -6.94
CA VAL A 59 4.68 6.70 -8.34
C VAL A 59 5.98 6.09 -8.88
N PRO A 60 7.17 6.31 -8.26
CA PRO A 60 8.38 5.67 -8.76
C PRO A 60 8.36 4.15 -8.62
N ALA A 61 7.72 3.61 -7.55
CA ALA A 61 7.60 2.16 -7.40
C ALA A 61 6.92 1.53 -8.59
N LEU A 62 5.77 2.06 -8.99
CA LEU A 62 5.01 1.57 -10.14
C LEU A 62 5.71 1.90 -11.46
N GLY A 63 6.34 3.08 -11.55
CA GLY A 63 7.08 3.50 -12.73
C GLY A 63 8.24 2.57 -13.05
N PHE A 64 9.06 2.25 -12.07
CA PHE A 64 10.17 1.31 -12.26
C PHE A 64 9.68 -0.10 -12.57
N GLY A 65 8.57 -0.52 -11.96
CA GLY A 65 7.96 -1.81 -12.26
C GLY A 65 7.48 -1.90 -13.71
N LEU A 66 6.82 -0.86 -14.21
CA LEU A 66 6.40 -0.77 -15.59
C LEU A 66 7.60 -0.75 -16.55
N TRP A 67 8.65 -0.01 -16.20
CA TRP A 67 9.86 0.04 -17.00
C TRP A 67 10.48 -1.34 -17.14
N LEU A 68 10.61 -2.09 -16.05
CA LEU A 68 11.13 -3.46 -16.07
C LEU A 68 10.27 -4.36 -16.96
N TRP A 69 8.96 -4.22 -16.88
CA TRP A 69 8.04 -5.05 -17.65
C TRP A 69 8.04 -4.70 -19.13
N LEU A 70 7.90 -3.41 -19.46
CA LEU A 70 7.72 -2.97 -20.83
C LEU A 70 9.03 -2.86 -21.61
N TYR A 71 10.07 -2.31 -21.00
CA TYR A 71 11.34 -2.07 -21.68
C TYR A 71 12.21 -3.30 -21.74
N TYR A 72 12.36 -3.99 -20.62
CA TYR A 72 13.20 -5.20 -20.56
C TYR A 72 12.45 -6.48 -20.85
N GLY A 73 11.14 -6.42 -21.02
CA GLY A 73 10.32 -7.58 -21.39
C GLY A 73 10.21 -8.65 -20.32
N ILE A 74 10.44 -8.30 -19.06
CA ILE A 74 10.39 -9.27 -17.97
C ILE A 74 8.94 -9.80 -17.83
N GLY A 75 8.80 -11.13 -17.94
CA GLY A 75 7.50 -11.79 -17.85
C GLY A 75 6.64 -11.67 -19.09
N ARG A 76 7.19 -11.19 -20.20
CA ARG A 76 6.45 -11.07 -21.48
C ARG A 76 6.79 -12.26 -22.37
N GLY A 77 5.75 -12.83 -22.94
CA GLY A 77 5.91 -13.91 -23.91
C GLY A 77 6.18 -15.26 -23.27
N GLY A 78 5.84 -16.34 -23.94
CA GLY A 78 6.07 -17.70 -23.52
C GLY A 78 5.10 -18.19 -22.44
N SER A 79 5.13 -19.49 -22.17
CA SER A 79 4.40 -20.12 -21.08
C SER A 79 5.14 -19.88 -19.75
N GLY A 80 4.39 -19.96 -18.64
CA GLY A 80 4.98 -19.80 -17.32
C GLY A 80 5.03 -18.37 -16.80
N ASN A 81 4.31 -17.43 -17.43
CA ASN A 81 4.26 -16.03 -17.03
C ASN A 81 3.01 -15.71 -16.21
N GLY A 82 2.27 -16.72 -15.77
CA GLY A 82 1.09 -16.52 -14.94
C GLY A 82 1.39 -15.80 -13.62
N TRP A 83 2.59 -16.02 -13.06
CA TRP A 83 3.04 -15.37 -11.84
C TRP A 83 3.03 -13.84 -11.98
N LEU A 84 3.40 -13.33 -13.15
CA LEU A 84 3.40 -11.89 -13.40
C LEU A 84 1.99 -11.34 -13.46
N HIS A 85 1.09 -12.03 -14.14
CA HIS A 85 -0.31 -11.62 -14.22
C HIS A 85 -0.97 -11.62 -12.85
N ALA A 86 -0.69 -12.64 -12.02
CA ALA A 86 -1.18 -12.68 -10.65
C ALA A 86 -0.59 -11.54 -9.81
N LYS A 87 0.70 -11.24 -9.98
CA LYS A 87 1.36 -10.12 -9.30
C LYS A 87 0.72 -8.79 -9.71
N LEU A 88 0.44 -8.60 -10.99
CA LEU A 88 -0.22 -7.39 -11.48
C LEU A 88 -1.61 -7.22 -10.86
N ALA A 89 -2.37 -8.32 -10.72
CA ALA A 89 -3.67 -8.26 -10.05
C ALA A 89 -3.52 -7.82 -8.59
N ILE A 90 -2.51 -8.33 -7.88
CA ILE A 90 -2.23 -7.93 -6.51
C ILE A 90 -1.85 -6.44 -6.44
N VAL A 91 -1.04 -5.96 -7.38
CA VAL A 91 -0.64 -4.55 -7.44
C VAL A 91 -1.85 -3.65 -7.64
N VAL A 92 -2.76 -4.03 -8.55
CA VAL A 92 -4.00 -3.28 -8.78
C VAL A 92 -4.83 -3.24 -7.49
N ALA A 93 -4.94 -4.37 -6.79
CA ALA A 93 -5.66 -4.42 -5.52
C ALA A 93 -5.00 -3.51 -4.47
N LEU A 94 -3.67 -3.47 -4.42
CA LEU A 94 -2.94 -2.61 -3.49
C LEU A 94 -3.09 -1.12 -3.82
N VAL A 95 -3.12 -0.77 -5.09
CA VAL A 95 -3.40 0.61 -5.52
C VAL A 95 -4.81 1.01 -5.10
N GLY A 96 -5.79 0.11 -5.29
CA GLY A 96 -7.15 0.33 -4.81
C GLY A 96 -7.21 0.52 -3.30
N TYR A 97 -6.47 -0.31 -2.55
CA TYR A 97 -6.34 -0.19 -1.10
C TYR A 97 -5.75 1.17 -0.71
N HIS A 98 -4.70 1.60 -1.41
CA HIS A 98 -4.07 2.90 -1.20
C HIS A 98 -5.08 4.04 -1.33
N HIS A 99 -5.86 4.04 -2.41
CA HIS A 99 -6.89 5.07 -2.63
C HIS A 99 -8.04 4.95 -1.63
N TYR A 100 -8.38 3.75 -1.20
CA TYR A 100 -9.39 3.55 -0.17
C TYR A 100 -8.93 4.15 1.17
N CYS A 101 -7.64 4.09 1.48
CA CYS A 101 -7.09 4.76 2.66
C CYS A 101 -7.36 6.26 2.64
N ARG A 102 -7.31 6.89 1.47
CA ARG A 102 -7.64 8.32 1.35
C ARG A 102 -9.09 8.58 1.72
N ARG A 103 -10.00 7.71 1.28
CA ARG A 103 -11.41 7.81 1.64
C ARG A 103 -11.61 7.69 3.15
N LEU A 104 -10.94 6.73 3.78
CA LEU A 104 -11.00 6.55 5.22
C LEU A 104 -10.43 7.75 5.96
N LEU A 105 -9.34 8.32 5.47
CA LEU A 105 -8.76 9.53 6.04
C LEU A 105 -9.74 10.70 6.00
N ARG A 106 -10.44 10.88 4.87
CA ARG A 106 -11.48 11.91 4.75
C ARG A 106 -12.61 11.70 5.74
N GLU A 107 -13.02 10.45 5.95
CA GLU A 107 -14.06 10.15 6.93
C GLU A 107 -13.65 10.58 8.34
N PHE A 108 -12.39 10.38 8.72
CA PHE A 108 -11.88 10.87 10.00
C PHE A 108 -11.82 12.39 10.06
N GLU A 109 -11.40 13.04 8.98
CA GLU A 109 -11.35 14.50 8.91
C GLU A 109 -12.73 15.13 9.06
N GLN A 110 -13.75 14.49 8.49
CA GLN A 110 -15.14 14.96 8.53
C GLN A 110 -15.91 14.46 9.76
N LEU A 111 -15.23 13.75 10.65
CA LEU A 111 -15.82 13.13 11.84
C LEU A 111 -16.98 12.19 11.50
N SER A 112 -16.94 11.58 10.32
CA SER A 112 -17.99 10.68 9.83
C SER A 112 -17.62 9.20 9.91
N ASN A 113 -16.47 8.87 10.50
CA ASN A 113 -16.06 7.49 10.63
C ASN A 113 -16.96 6.75 11.61
N ARG A 114 -17.49 5.59 11.19
CA ARG A 114 -18.34 4.71 12.00
C ARG A 114 -17.73 3.35 12.25
N ARG A 115 -16.52 3.10 11.71
CA ARG A 115 -15.84 1.81 11.85
C ARG A 115 -15.08 1.76 13.17
N SER A 116 -15.06 0.58 13.79
CA SER A 116 -14.36 0.39 15.06
C SER A 116 -12.84 0.20 14.83
N HIS A 117 -12.06 0.35 15.91
CA HIS A 117 -10.64 0.09 15.87
C HIS A 117 -10.34 -1.38 15.50
N THR A 118 -11.20 -2.30 15.87
CA THR A 118 -11.06 -3.72 15.51
C THR A 118 -11.16 -3.92 14.00
N TRP A 119 -12.10 -3.21 13.33
CA TRP A 119 -12.22 -3.25 11.88
C TRP A 119 -10.92 -2.79 11.21
N PHE A 120 -10.31 -1.71 11.71
CA PHE A 120 -9.06 -1.19 11.16
C PHE A 120 -7.88 -2.12 11.41
N ARG A 121 -7.87 -2.87 12.49
CA ARG A 121 -6.84 -3.88 12.74
C ARG A 121 -6.87 -4.97 11.67
N TRP A 122 -8.05 -5.46 11.33
CA TRP A 122 -8.21 -6.43 10.24
C TRP A 122 -7.84 -5.81 8.89
N PHE A 123 -8.26 -4.58 8.67
CA PHE A 123 -7.91 -3.84 7.45
C PHE A 123 -6.39 -3.72 7.28
N ASN A 124 -5.65 -3.55 8.38
CA ASN A 124 -4.18 -3.44 8.37
C ASN A 124 -3.50 -4.73 7.94
N GLU A 125 -4.16 -5.89 8.04
CA GLU A 125 -3.58 -7.17 7.65
C GLU A 125 -3.54 -7.38 6.13
N ALA A 126 -4.37 -6.67 5.38
CA ALA A 126 -4.47 -6.85 3.92
C ALA A 126 -3.14 -6.59 3.19
N PRO A 127 -2.39 -5.49 3.45
CA PRO A 127 -1.10 -5.28 2.77
C PRO A 127 -0.06 -6.33 3.11
N VAL A 128 -0.09 -6.89 4.32
CA VAL A 128 0.84 -7.95 4.73
C VAL A 128 0.64 -9.18 3.86
N LEU A 129 -0.62 -9.58 3.66
CA LEU A 129 -0.96 -10.70 2.79
C LEU A 129 -0.57 -10.40 1.34
N GLY A 130 -0.83 -9.17 0.89
CA GLY A 130 -0.46 -8.75 -0.46
C GLY A 130 1.04 -8.82 -0.70
N LEU A 131 1.85 -8.36 0.26
CA LEU A 131 3.30 -8.42 0.17
C LEU A 131 3.79 -9.86 0.14
N LEU A 132 3.27 -10.71 1.03
CA LEU A 132 3.63 -12.12 1.09
C LEU A 132 3.37 -12.80 -0.24
N LEU A 133 2.17 -12.62 -0.80
CA LEU A 133 1.81 -13.20 -2.08
C LEU A 133 2.67 -12.67 -3.22
N ALA A 134 2.93 -11.36 -3.25
CA ALA A 134 3.75 -10.76 -4.30
C ALA A 134 5.18 -11.29 -4.28
N VAL A 135 5.78 -11.41 -3.09
CA VAL A 135 7.14 -11.92 -2.94
C VAL A 135 7.21 -13.39 -3.36
N VAL A 136 6.25 -14.20 -2.94
CA VAL A 136 6.20 -15.62 -3.32
C VAL A 136 6.10 -15.75 -4.84
N LEU A 137 5.24 -14.96 -5.48
CA LEU A 137 5.07 -15.02 -6.93
C LEU A 137 6.35 -14.63 -7.68
N VAL A 138 7.09 -13.65 -7.18
CA VAL A 138 8.31 -13.18 -7.83
C VAL A 138 9.49 -14.14 -7.62
N VAL A 139 9.63 -14.67 -6.41
CA VAL A 139 10.78 -15.52 -6.04
C VAL A 139 10.55 -16.96 -6.48
N VAL A 140 9.41 -17.53 -6.14
CA VAL A 140 9.09 -18.94 -6.41
C VAL A 140 8.62 -19.15 -7.84
N LYS A 141 7.84 -18.22 -8.39
CA LYS A 141 7.27 -18.28 -9.74
C LYS A 141 6.54 -19.60 -9.97
N PRO A 142 5.50 -19.91 -9.15
CA PRO A 142 4.86 -21.22 -9.18
C PRO A 142 4.14 -21.54 -10.49
N PHE A 143 3.86 -20.57 -11.31
CA PHE A 143 3.27 -20.73 -12.65
C PHE A 143 3.70 -19.52 -13.50
#